data_71e4b1a3d855e17e31e9b885bd7f8bc4
#
_entry.id   71e4b1a3d855e17e31e9b885bd7f8bc4
#
_cell.length_a   1.000
_cell.length_b   1.000
_cell.length_c   1.000
_cell.angle_alpha   90.00
_cell.angle_beta   90.00
_cell.angle_gamma   90.00
#
_symmetry.space_group_name_H-M   'P 1'
#
loop_
_entity.id
_entity.type
_entity.pdbx_description
1 polymer ?
#
loop_
_entity_poly.entity_id
_entity_poly.type
_entity_poly.pdbx_seq_one_letter_code
_entity_poly.pdbx_strand_id
1 'polypeptide(L)'
;RLINAVNIPGNYDSATPTNTKGFTLASENGVYTWGNYNVSSVTVAGGTSATLSSSYFPQNTSMHIPASIVGDAVTLLSNNWNDGKSFKYPYDLANRPATNTQVRFAMLSGDPITGYSPSAGLNGSQNGGLINFKRFLETWTGDRLNYSGSLINLYNAFNSNARHKPNVTVYNPPTRDWTFEESFKDINRLPPGTPFVYFLTFTGFERVNE
;
A
#
# COMPACT_ATOMS: atom_id res chain seq x y z
N ARG A 1 -1.65 -10.98 8.77
CA ARG A 1 -2.12 -10.98 7.39
C ARG A 1 -3.56 -10.50 7.32
N LEU A 2 -3.85 -9.62 6.35
CA LEU A 2 -5.19 -9.09 6.05
C LEU A 2 -5.79 -9.91 4.90
N ILE A 3 -6.92 -10.53 5.14
CA ILE A 3 -7.64 -11.37 4.17
C ILE A 3 -9.10 -10.92 4.09
N ASN A 4 -9.74 -11.14 2.95
CA ASN A 4 -11.16 -10.77 2.74
C ASN A 4 -11.43 -9.27 2.98
N ALA A 5 -10.46 -8.42 2.67
CA ALA A 5 -10.49 -7.01 2.97
C ALA A 5 -10.98 -6.13 1.81
N VAL A 6 -11.79 -6.70 0.92
CA VAL A 6 -12.52 -5.93 -0.11
C VAL A 6 -13.31 -4.81 0.55
N ASN A 7 -13.97 -5.14 1.68
CA ASN A 7 -14.57 -4.19 2.61
C ASN A 7 -13.69 -4.09 3.86
N ILE A 8 -13.39 -2.88 4.30
CA ILE A 8 -12.67 -2.63 5.54
C ILE A 8 -13.56 -1.88 6.53
N PRO A 9 -13.25 -1.92 7.83
CA PRO A 9 -13.95 -1.10 8.81
C PRO A 9 -13.82 0.39 8.49
N GLY A 10 -14.87 1.13 8.78
CA GLY A 10 -14.91 2.58 8.57
C GLY A 10 -16.24 3.04 7.99
N ASN A 11 -16.29 4.33 7.67
CA ASN A 11 -17.43 4.96 7.05
C ASN A 11 -16.94 6.09 6.15
N TYR A 12 -17.56 6.24 5.00
CA TYR A 12 -17.35 7.39 4.14
C TYR A 12 -18.64 8.24 4.09
N ASP A 13 -18.54 9.47 4.53
CA ASP A 13 -19.66 10.43 4.46
C ASP A 13 -19.34 11.50 3.41
N SER A 14 -20.07 11.47 2.30
CA SER A 14 -19.91 12.45 1.23
C SER A 14 -20.54 13.80 1.54
N ALA A 15 -21.60 13.79 2.34
CA ALA A 15 -22.33 15.01 2.71
C ALA A 15 -21.65 15.78 3.83
N THR A 16 -21.08 15.05 4.79
CA THR A 16 -20.38 15.60 5.95
C THR A 16 -19.00 14.96 6.08
N PRO A 17 -17.98 15.45 5.38
CA PRO A 17 -16.65 14.84 5.37
C PRO A 17 -16.04 14.61 6.76
N THR A 18 -16.35 15.46 7.73
CA THR A 18 -15.92 15.33 9.14
C THR A 18 -16.46 14.07 9.83
N ASN A 19 -17.53 13.47 9.31
CA ASN A 19 -18.10 12.23 9.81
C ASN A 19 -17.45 10.99 9.16
N THR A 20 -16.56 11.18 8.21
CA THR A 20 -15.81 10.08 7.60
C THR A 20 -14.90 9.45 8.65
N LYS A 21 -14.99 8.12 8.76
CA LYS A 21 -14.16 7.32 9.68
C LYS A 21 -13.29 6.38 8.86
N GLY A 22 -11.99 6.62 8.91
CA GLY A 22 -11.02 5.76 8.24
C GLY A 22 -10.61 4.54 9.04
N PHE A 23 -9.68 3.79 8.50
CA PHE A 23 -9.11 2.60 9.12
C PHE A 23 -7.59 2.60 8.99
N THR A 24 -6.89 2.47 10.11
CA THR A 24 -5.43 2.34 10.14
C THR A 24 -5.06 1.05 10.85
N LEU A 25 -4.20 0.26 10.20
CA LEU A 25 -3.56 -0.90 10.80
C LEU A 25 -2.09 -0.62 10.99
N ALA A 26 -1.58 -0.84 12.18
CA ALA A 26 -0.16 -0.72 12.49
C ALA A 26 0.38 -2.03 13.07
N SER A 27 1.59 -2.41 12.69
CA SER A 27 2.29 -3.60 13.17
C SER A 27 3.79 -3.37 13.19
N GLU A 28 4.45 -3.81 14.24
CA GLU A 28 5.94 -3.84 14.29
C GLU A 28 6.56 -4.85 13.33
N ASN A 29 5.74 -5.77 12.81
CA ASN A 29 6.18 -6.81 11.90
C ASN A 29 5.73 -6.55 10.48
N GLY A 30 6.17 -7.41 9.56
CA GLY A 30 5.71 -7.39 8.18
C GLY A 30 4.21 -7.65 8.07
N VAL A 31 3.53 -6.84 7.27
CA VAL A 31 2.10 -6.94 6.98
C VAL A 31 1.91 -7.52 5.59
N TYR A 32 0.96 -8.42 5.44
CA TYR A 32 0.58 -9.02 4.16
C TYR A 32 -0.88 -8.68 3.87
N THR A 33 -1.16 -8.12 2.69
CA THR A 33 -2.52 -8.05 2.15
C THR A 33 -2.72 -9.22 1.21
N TRP A 34 -3.88 -9.87 1.24
CA TRP A 34 -4.22 -10.95 0.33
C TRP A 34 -5.45 -10.60 -0.48
N GLY A 35 -5.24 -10.45 -1.78
CA GLY A 35 -6.27 -10.10 -2.74
C GLY A 35 -6.67 -8.62 -2.69
N ASN A 36 -7.83 -8.35 -3.19
CA ASN A 36 -8.38 -7.00 -3.23
C ASN A 36 -8.55 -6.41 -1.83
N TYR A 37 -8.17 -5.14 -1.68
CA TYR A 37 -8.20 -4.44 -0.40
C TYR A 37 -8.83 -3.05 -0.55
N ASN A 38 -9.89 -2.78 0.24
CA ASN A 38 -10.59 -1.49 0.27
C ASN A 38 -11.08 -1.04 -1.12
N VAL A 39 -11.67 -1.96 -1.88
CA VAL A 39 -12.10 -1.72 -3.26
C VAL A 39 -13.59 -1.93 -3.48
N SER A 40 -14.33 -2.25 -2.42
CA SER A 40 -15.77 -2.30 -2.53
C SER A 40 -16.35 -0.90 -2.63
N SER A 41 -17.49 -0.83 -3.29
CA SER A 41 -18.34 0.33 -3.19
C SER A 41 -18.76 0.56 -1.75
N VAL A 42 -18.45 1.71 -1.21
CA VAL A 42 -19.00 2.14 0.07
C VAL A 42 -20.48 2.44 -0.16
N THR A 43 -21.33 1.92 0.71
CA THR A 43 -22.75 2.33 0.72
C THR A 43 -22.79 3.80 1.12
N VAL A 44 -23.10 4.67 0.20
CA VAL A 44 -23.32 6.09 0.49
C VAL A 44 -24.62 6.18 1.29
N ALA A 45 -24.64 7.04 2.30
CA ALA A 45 -25.87 7.38 2.99
C ALA A 45 -26.91 7.85 1.94
N GLY A 46 -27.93 7.01 1.69
CA GLY A 46 -28.87 7.22 0.58
C GLY A 46 -29.06 5.99 -0.31
N GLY A 47 -28.34 4.90 -0.07
CA GLY A 47 -28.65 3.56 -0.59
C GLY A 47 -28.16 3.19 -1.99
N THR A 48 -27.29 3.96 -2.61
CA THR A 48 -26.69 3.57 -3.89
C THR A 48 -25.32 2.92 -3.69
N SER A 49 -25.23 1.62 -3.94
CA SER A 49 -23.97 0.91 -4.05
C SER A 49 -23.33 1.22 -5.40
N ALA A 50 -22.28 2.02 -5.43
CA ALA A 50 -21.49 2.17 -6.64
C ALA A 50 -20.54 1.00 -6.77
N THR A 51 -20.82 0.07 -7.66
CA THR A 51 -19.90 -0.99 -8.03
C THR A 51 -18.72 -0.35 -8.75
N LEU A 52 -17.50 -0.55 -8.23
CA LEU A 52 -16.32 -0.21 -9.01
C LEU A 52 -16.39 -0.99 -10.31
N SER A 53 -16.49 -0.29 -11.43
CA SER A 53 -16.40 -0.93 -12.72
C SER A 53 -15.04 -1.61 -12.87
N SER A 54 -14.93 -2.56 -13.81
CA SER A 54 -13.67 -3.27 -14.11
C SER A 54 -12.49 -2.33 -14.41
N SER A 55 -12.74 -1.07 -14.64
CA SER A 55 -11.79 0.01 -14.74
C SER A 55 -11.66 0.66 -13.37
N TYR A 56 -10.65 0.26 -12.63
CA TYR A 56 -10.19 0.96 -11.45
C TYR A 56 -9.76 2.37 -11.85
N PHE A 57 -10.44 3.37 -11.33
CA PHE A 57 -10.13 4.75 -11.65
C PHE A 57 -9.45 5.42 -10.48
N PRO A 58 -8.20 5.83 -10.70
CA PRO A 58 -7.51 6.70 -9.75
C PRO A 58 -8.31 7.97 -9.43
N GLN A 59 -9.10 8.44 -10.42
CA GLN A 59 -9.92 9.63 -10.27
C GLN A 59 -11.23 9.40 -9.50
N ASN A 60 -11.63 8.15 -9.25
CA ASN A 60 -12.82 7.89 -8.45
C ASN A 60 -12.50 7.99 -6.96
N THR A 61 -12.32 9.22 -6.50
CA THR A 61 -11.93 9.57 -5.14
C THR A 61 -13.09 9.60 -4.19
N SER A 62 -14.31 9.49 -4.70
CA SER A 62 -15.49 9.97 -4.01
C SER A 62 -16.07 9.01 -2.97
N MET A 63 -15.60 7.76 -2.87
CA MET A 63 -16.32 6.76 -2.05
C MET A 63 -15.42 5.67 -1.46
N HIS A 64 -14.25 6.02 -0.94
CA HIS A 64 -13.38 5.05 -0.32
C HIS A 64 -13.15 5.35 1.16
N ILE A 65 -13.10 4.29 1.96
CA ILE A 65 -12.66 4.41 3.35
C ILE A 65 -11.21 4.92 3.35
N PRO A 66 -10.89 6.04 4.00
CA PRO A 66 -9.51 6.45 4.17
C PRO A 66 -8.73 5.38 4.94
N ALA A 67 -7.75 4.78 4.29
CA ALA A 67 -7.06 3.64 4.88
C ALA A 67 -5.55 3.83 4.88
N SER A 68 -4.89 3.33 5.93
CA SER A 68 -3.44 3.20 5.97
C SER A 68 -3.00 1.86 6.56
N ILE A 69 -1.86 1.39 6.08
CA ILE A 69 -1.15 0.23 6.63
C ILE A 69 0.26 0.68 6.97
N VAL A 70 0.61 0.53 8.24
CA VAL A 70 1.92 0.83 8.80
C VAL A 70 2.57 -0.49 9.21
N GLY A 71 3.74 -0.78 8.68
CA GLY A 71 4.42 -2.04 9.00
C GLY A 71 5.91 -2.01 8.71
N ASP A 72 6.64 -2.90 9.34
CA ASP A 72 8.07 -3.05 9.07
C ASP A 72 8.36 -3.35 7.57
N ALA A 73 7.47 -4.09 6.95
CA ALA A 73 7.38 -4.27 5.51
C ALA A 73 5.92 -4.54 5.10
N VAL A 74 5.54 -4.17 3.89
CA VAL A 74 4.20 -4.48 3.36
C VAL A 74 4.32 -5.32 2.09
N THR A 75 3.72 -6.50 2.12
CA THR A 75 3.73 -7.45 1.01
C THR A 75 2.32 -7.57 0.43
N LEU A 76 2.23 -7.39 -0.87
CA LEU A 76 0.98 -7.49 -1.62
C LEU A 76 0.90 -8.87 -2.27
N LEU A 77 -0.10 -9.66 -1.84
CA LEU A 77 -0.42 -10.96 -2.42
C LEU A 77 -1.64 -10.81 -3.31
N SER A 78 -1.62 -11.45 -4.47
CA SER A 78 -2.72 -11.36 -5.43
C SER A 78 -3.98 -12.10 -4.97
N ASN A 79 -5.07 -11.92 -5.73
CA ASN A 79 -6.28 -12.71 -5.54
C ASN A 79 -6.04 -14.22 -5.74
N ASN A 80 -4.98 -14.60 -6.45
CA ASN A 80 -4.64 -16.00 -6.73
C ASN A 80 -3.60 -16.61 -5.77
N TRP A 81 -3.19 -15.86 -4.75
CA TRP A 81 -2.22 -16.37 -3.79
C TRP A 81 -2.66 -17.70 -3.17
N ASN A 82 -1.71 -18.62 -3.02
CA ASN A 82 -1.96 -19.93 -2.44
C ASN A 82 -0.80 -20.33 -1.51
N ASP A 83 -1.10 -20.39 -0.22
CA ASP A 83 -0.11 -20.77 0.81
C ASP A 83 0.50 -22.16 0.56
N GLY A 84 -0.33 -23.12 0.13
CA GLY A 84 0.14 -24.48 -0.16
C GLY A 84 1.15 -24.52 -1.30
N LYS A 85 0.92 -23.75 -2.36
CA LYS A 85 1.87 -23.62 -3.46
C LYS A 85 3.15 -22.91 -3.00
N SER A 86 3.03 -21.86 -2.20
CA SER A 86 4.19 -21.16 -1.65
C SER A 86 5.05 -22.06 -0.77
N PHE A 87 4.42 -22.90 0.04
CA PHE A 87 5.10 -23.87 0.89
C PHE A 87 5.75 -24.99 0.08
N LYS A 88 5.01 -25.57 -0.87
CA LYS A 88 5.47 -26.71 -1.67
C LYS A 88 6.56 -26.32 -2.67
N TYR A 89 6.46 -25.11 -3.24
CA TYR A 89 7.35 -24.61 -4.29
C TYR A 89 8.05 -23.31 -3.90
N PRO A 90 8.81 -23.28 -2.81
CA PRO A 90 9.38 -22.03 -2.31
C PRO A 90 10.43 -21.41 -3.24
N TYR A 91 11.01 -22.20 -4.13
CA TYR A 91 12.05 -21.79 -5.09
C TYR A 91 11.55 -21.69 -6.53
N ASP A 92 10.33 -22.10 -6.80
CA ASP A 92 9.74 -22.10 -8.14
C ASP A 92 8.66 -21.04 -8.26
N LEU A 93 9.04 -19.92 -8.85
CA LEU A 93 8.15 -18.78 -9.04
C LEU A 93 7.02 -19.09 -10.04
N ALA A 94 7.24 -19.96 -11.01
CA ALA A 94 6.25 -20.31 -12.01
C ALA A 94 5.00 -20.98 -11.40
N ASN A 95 5.15 -21.62 -10.24
CA ASN A 95 4.04 -22.21 -9.50
C ASN A 95 3.26 -21.20 -8.64
N ARG A 96 3.63 -19.92 -8.66
CA ARG A 96 2.97 -18.84 -7.93
C ARG A 96 2.51 -17.73 -8.88
N PRO A 97 1.64 -18.03 -9.85
CA PRO A 97 1.11 -17.00 -10.73
C PRO A 97 0.17 -16.06 -9.96
N ALA A 98 0.35 -14.78 -10.17
CA ALA A 98 -0.56 -13.76 -9.67
C ALA A 98 -1.82 -13.66 -10.55
N THR A 99 -2.72 -12.79 -10.17
CA THR A 99 -3.84 -12.30 -10.99
C THR A 99 -4.06 -10.83 -10.72
N ASN A 100 -4.78 -10.15 -11.60
CA ASN A 100 -5.15 -8.75 -11.42
C ASN A 100 -5.70 -8.50 -10.03
N THR A 101 -5.12 -7.53 -9.34
CA THR A 101 -5.48 -7.21 -7.96
C THR A 101 -5.53 -5.69 -7.76
N GLN A 102 -6.45 -5.25 -6.91
CA GLN A 102 -6.68 -3.85 -6.63
C GLN A 102 -6.54 -3.58 -5.14
N VAL A 103 -5.79 -2.53 -4.78
CA VAL A 103 -5.60 -2.15 -3.38
C VAL A 103 -5.62 -0.63 -3.22
N ARG A 104 -6.25 -0.15 -2.14
CA ARG A 104 -6.36 1.29 -1.82
C ARG A 104 -6.06 1.57 -0.36
N PHE A 105 -4.87 2.08 -0.10
CA PHE A 105 -4.44 2.55 1.23
C PHE A 105 -3.13 3.32 1.14
N ALA A 106 -2.89 4.22 2.10
CA ALA A 106 -1.56 4.78 2.32
C ALA A 106 -0.65 3.70 2.92
N MET A 107 0.49 3.47 2.29
CA MET A 107 1.48 2.51 2.76
C MET A 107 2.61 3.25 3.45
N LEU A 108 2.81 2.95 4.73
CA LEU A 108 3.95 3.41 5.51
C LEU A 108 4.79 2.19 5.87
N SER A 109 5.90 2.02 5.19
CA SER A 109 6.74 0.83 5.27
C SER A 109 8.19 1.21 5.54
N GLY A 110 8.89 0.37 6.30
CA GLY A 110 10.31 0.51 6.51
C GLY A 110 11.11 0.24 5.23
N ASP A 111 12.20 1.00 5.05
CA ASP A 111 13.16 0.76 3.98
C ASP A 111 14.10 -0.38 4.37
N PRO A 112 14.19 -1.46 3.57
CA PRO A 112 15.15 -2.50 3.85
C PRO A 112 16.58 -2.00 3.62
N ILE A 113 17.37 -2.02 4.67
CA ILE A 113 18.80 -1.62 4.62
C ILE A 113 19.55 -2.65 3.77
N THR A 114 20.42 -2.17 2.91
CA THR A 114 21.36 -3.04 2.20
C THR A 114 22.31 -3.69 3.20
N GLY A 115 22.14 -5.00 3.41
CA GLY A 115 22.94 -5.76 4.35
C GLY A 115 24.35 -6.01 3.84
N TYR A 116 25.32 -5.96 4.73
CA TYR A 116 26.67 -6.44 4.48
C TYR A 116 26.66 -7.97 4.39
N SER A 117 27.16 -8.53 3.32
CA SER A 117 27.40 -9.97 3.20
C SER A 117 28.91 -10.22 3.24
N PRO A 118 29.40 -10.93 4.26
CA PRO A 118 30.84 -11.28 4.33
C PRO A 118 31.35 -12.04 3.11
N SER A 119 30.50 -12.82 2.46
CA SER A 119 30.84 -13.62 1.27
C SER A 119 30.76 -12.84 -0.04
N ALA A 120 30.08 -11.69 -0.06
CA ALA A 120 29.89 -10.85 -1.25
C ALA A 120 30.65 -9.52 -1.17
N GLY A 121 31.43 -9.29 -0.11
CA GLY A 121 32.14 -8.04 0.13
C GLY A 121 31.19 -6.85 0.40
N LEU A 122 31.61 -5.66 0.03
CA LEU A 122 30.85 -4.42 0.20
C LEU A 122 29.55 -4.37 -0.65
N ASN A 123 29.42 -5.26 -1.61
CA ASN A 123 28.23 -5.42 -2.43
C ASN A 123 27.21 -6.33 -1.77
N GLY A 124 26.89 -6.09 -0.51
CA GLY A 124 25.87 -6.81 0.23
C GLY A 124 24.58 -6.94 -0.56
N SER A 125 23.81 -7.95 -0.25
CA SER A 125 22.52 -8.16 -0.93
C SER A 125 21.65 -6.93 -0.82
N GLN A 126 21.39 -6.30 -1.95
CA GLN A 126 20.37 -5.26 -2.02
C GLN A 126 19.01 -5.93 -1.82
N ASN A 127 18.32 -5.57 -0.76
CA ASN A 127 16.93 -5.96 -0.56
C ASN A 127 15.97 -5.08 -1.37
N GLY A 128 16.50 -4.40 -2.41
CA GLY A 128 15.74 -3.60 -3.34
C GLY A 128 15.56 -2.12 -2.95
N GLY A 129 15.88 -1.73 -1.71
CA GLY A 129 15.72 -0.35 -1.24
C GLY A 129 14.34 0.20 -1.57
N LEU A 130 14.25 1.48 -1.92
CA LEU A 130 13.00 2.13 -2.33
C LEU A 130 12.32 1.44 -3.53
N ILE A 131 13.07 0.74 -4.36
CA ILE A 131 12.53 0.00 -5.50
C ILE A 131 11.63 -1.13 -5.03
N ASN A 132 11.93 -1.73 -3.87
CA ASN A 132 11.20 -2.85 -3.29
C ASN A 132 10.30 -2.45 -2.10
N PHE A 133 9.86 -1.20 -2.06
CA PHE A 133 9.00 -0.67 -1.02
C PHE A 133 7.70 -1.48 -0.90
N LYS A 134 7.06 -1.77 -2.03
CA LYS A 134 6.00 -2.77 -2.13
C LYS A 134 6.64 -4.13 -2.40
N ARG A 135 6.40 -5.10 -1.54
CA ARG A 135 6.95 -6.44 -1.69
C ARG A 135 5.96 -7.37 -2.37
N PHE A 136 6.51 -8.28 -3.16
CA PHE A 136 5.77 -9.28 -3.92
C PHE A 136 6.42 -10.65 -3.77
N LEU A 137 5.62 -11.71 -3.91
CA LEU A 137 6.07 -13.10 -3.81
C LEU A 137 5.58 -13.96 -4.98
N GLU A 138 5.03 -13.38 -6.03
CA GLU A 138 4.37 -14.06 -7.14
C GLU A 138 4.94 -13.62 -8.49
N THR A 139 4.70 -14.39 -9.53
CA THR A 139 4.92 -13.93 -10.90
C THR A 139 3.69 -13.16 -11.39
N TRP A 140 3.89 -11.86 -11.64
CA TRP A 140 2.87 -10.95 -12.14
C TRP A 140 2.97 -10.73 -13.65
N THR A 141 3.69 -11.58 -14.35
CA THR A 141 3.89 -11.43 -15.80
C THR A 141 2.54 -11.47 -16.51
N GLY A 142 2.17 -10.38 -17.14
CA GLY A 142 0.87 -10.23 -17.83
C GLY A 142 -0.26 -9.74 -16.92
N ASP A 143 -0.06 -9.70 -15.62
CA ASP A 143 -1.06 -9.26 -14.64
C ASP A 143 -0.79 -7.85 -14.14
N ARG A 144 -1.83 -7.22 -13.61
CA ARG A 144 -1.89 -5.83 -13.25
C ARG A 144 -2.15 -5.63 -11.76
N LEU A 145 -1.39 -4.73 -11.15
CA LEU A 145 -1.67 -4.21 -9.82
C LEU A 145 -2.20 -2.77 -9.93
N ASN A 146 -3.45 -2.60 -9.58
CA ASN A 146 -4.05 -1.28 -9.41
C ASN A 146 -3.85 -0.83 -7.98
N TYR A 147 -3.02 0.18 -7.76
CA TYR A 147 -2.73 0.73 -6.45
C TYR A 147 -3.12 2.21 -6.40
N SER A 148 -3.94 2.58 -5.43
CA SER A 148 -4.20 3.97 -5.09
C SER A 148 -3.87 4.24 -3.63
N GLY A 149 -3.12 5.28 -3.36
CA GLY A 149 -2.69 5.63 -2.01
C GLY A 149 -1.49 6.56 -2.01
N SER A 150 -0.72 6.47 -0.94
CA SER A 150 0.56 7.17 -0.78
C SER A 150 1.62 6.16 -0.37
N LEU A 151 2.85 6.34 -0.83
CA LEU A 151 4.00 5.57 -0.39
C LEU A 151 4.84 6.45 0.51
N ILE A 152 4.99 6.04 1.77
CA ILE A 152 5.63 6.84 2.81
C ILE A 152 6.73 5.99 3.45
N ASN A 153 7.94 6.51 3.44
CA ASN A 153 9.08 5.93 4.13
C ASN A 153 9.60 6.92 5.18
N LEU A 154 9.53 6.56 6.44
CA LEU A 154 9.99 7.39 7.56
C LEU A 154 11.03 6.68 8.44
N TYR A 155 11.27 5.40 8.21
CA TYR A 155 12.18 4.59 9.03
C TYR A 155 12.77 3.44 8.22
N ASN A 156 13.83 2.85 8.76
CA ASN A 156 14.40 1.62 8.23
C ASN A 156 13.65 0.41 8.79
N ALA A 157 13.42 -0.61 7.97
CA ALA A 157 12.88 -1.88 8.43
C ALA A 157 13.80 -2.51 9.47
N PHE A 158 13.24 -3.05 10.53
CA PHE A 158 13.98 -3.69 11.61
C PHE A 158 13.99 -5.21 11.47
N ASN A 159 12.83 -5.81 11.30
CA ASN A 159 12.65 -7.26 11.24
C ASN A 159 12.75 -7.83 9.82
N SER A 160 12.55 -7.00 8.81
CA SER A 160 12.40 -7.43 7.40
C SER A 160 13.62 -7.09 6.54
N ASN A 161 14.81 -7.09 7.13
CA ASN A 161 16.08 -6.76 6.46
C ASN A 161 16.82 -7.98 5.88
N ALA A 162 16.42 -9.19 6.27
CA ALA A 162 17.10 -10.39 5.82
C ALA A 162 16.92 -10.60 4.32
N ARG A 163 17.97 -11.11 3.69
CA ARG A 163 17.92 -11.57 2.30
C ARG A 163 16.86 -12.66 2.16
N HIS A 164 15.90 -12.46 1.26
CA HIS A 164 14.79 -13.41 1.12
C HIS A 164 15.27 -14.81 0.73
N LYS A 165 16.08 -14.92 -0.32
CA LYS A 165 16.74 -16.16 -0.75
C LYS A 165 17.94 -15.86 -1.64
N PRO A 166 19.07 -16.53 -1.48
CA PRO A 166 20.19 -16.36 -2.39
C PRO A 166 19.87 -16.94 -3.77
N ASN A 167 20.22 -16.21 -4.83
CA ASN A 167 20.23 -16.67 -6.21
C ASN A 167 18.88 -17.16 -6.77
N VAL A 168 17.76 -16.65 -6.29
CA VAL A 168 16.43 -17.01 -6.78
C VAL A 168 15.61 -15.75 -7.05
N THR A 169 14.91 -15.73 -8.17
CA THR A 169 13.92 -14.70 -8.45
C THR A 169 12.72 -14.90 -7.52
N VAL A 170 12.42 -13.90 -6.71
CA VAL A 170 11.34 -13.94 -5.71
C VAL A 170 10.00 -13.62 -6.32
N TYR A 171 9.98 -12.70 -7.28
CA TYR A 171 8.77 -12.25 -7.99
C TYR A 171 9.15 -11.70 -9.37
N ASN A 172 8.17 -11.65 -10.28
CA ASN A 172 8.20 -10.81 -11.46
C ASN A 172 7.24 -9.64 -11.24
N PRO A 173 7.60 -8.41 -11.64
CA PRO A 173 6.80 -7.24 -11.30
C PRO A 173 5.46 -7.21 -12.04
N PRO A 174 4.40 -6.63 -11.42
CA PRO A 174 3.14 -6.36 -12.09
C PRO A 174 3.26 -5.24 -13.13
N THR A 175 2.32 -5.23 -14.09
CA THR A 175 1.97 -3.99 -14.76
C THR A 175 1.40 -3.02 -13.74
N ARG A 176 1.93 -1.79 -13.70
CA ARG A 176 1.69 -0.84 -12.62
C ARG A 176 0.68 0.20 -13.04
N ASP A 177 -0.50 0.18 -12.41
CA ASP A 177 -1.48 1.27 -12.46
C ASP A 177 -1.52 1.94 -11.08
N TRP A 178 -0.51 2.76 -10.81
CA TRP A 178 -0.32 3.35 -9.50
C TRP A 178 -0.63 4.84 -9.52
N THR A 179 -1.43 5.26 -8.57
CA THR A 179 -1.86 6.63 -8.45
C THR A 179 -1.89 7.09 -7.01
N PHE A 180 -1.80 8.40 -6.83
CA PHE A 180 -2.08 9.02 -5.54
C PHE A 180 -3.59 8.95 -5.24
N GLU A 181 -3.95 8.69 -4.00
CA GLU A 181 -5.34 8.76 -3.55
C GLU A 181 -5.76 10.21 -3.38
N GLU A 182 -6.50 10.73 -4.35
CA GLU A 182 -6.89 12.15 -4.39
C GLU A 182 -7.71 12.61 -3.18
N SER A 183 -8.45 11.69 -2.54
CA SER A 183 -9.21 12.00 -1.33
C SER A 183 -8.33 12.47 -0.18
N PHE A 184 -7.05 12.09 -0.17
CA PHE A 184 -6.10 12.52 0.87
C PHE A 184 -5.72 14.00 0.80
N LYS A 185 -6.15 14.73 -0.23
CA LYS A 185 -6.05 16.19 -0.28
C LYS A 185 -7.02 16.88 0.69
N ASP A 186 -8.08 16.19 1.10
CA ASP A 186 -9.01 16.65 2.12
C ASP A 186 -8.58 16.14 3.50
N ILE A 187 -8.29 17.06 4.41
CA ILE A 187 -7.85 16.74 5.78
C ILE A 187 -8.82 15.83 6.53
N ASN A 188 -10.12 15.93 6.24
CA ASN A 188 -11.16 15.12 6.87
C ASN A 188 -11.23 13.70 6.29
N ARG A 189 -10.48 13.44 5.23
CA ARG A 189 -10.41 12.16 4.53
C ARG A 189 -9.04 11.49 4.64
N LEU A 190 -8.26 11.91 5.61
CA LEU A 190 -7.00 11.24 5.91
C LEU A 190 -7.23 10.02 6.78
N PRO A 191 -6.42 8.97 6.63
CA PRO A 191 -6.47 7.81 7.51
C PRO A 191 -6.25 8.21 8.97
N PRO A 192 -6.89 7.55 9.94
CA PRO A 192 -6.68 7.82 11.35
C PRO A 192 -5.20 7.73 11.75
N GLY A 193 -4.74 8.67 12.58
CA GLY A 193 -3.36 8.73 13.03
C GLY A 193 -2.39 9.37 12.03
N THR A 194 -2.88 9.93 10.92
CA THR A 194 -2.05 10.73 10.02
C THR A 194 -1.52 11.96 10.76
N PRO A 195 -0.18 12.15 10.84
CA PRO A 195 0.39 13.31 11.52
C PRO A 195 0.11 14.60 10.71
N PHE A 196 -0.20 15.66 11.44
CA PHE A 196 -0.35 17.00 10.88
C PHE A 196 0.84 17.85 11.29
N VAL A 197 1.39 18.57 10.34
CA VAL A 197 2.44 19.56 10.59
C VAL A 197 1.95 20.90 10.04
N TYR A 198 1.90 21.88 10.91
CA TYR A 198 1.59 23.26 10.52
C TYR A 198 2.89 24.01 10.36
N PHE A 199 3.05 24.66 9.22
CA PHE A 199 4.16 25.56 8.97
C PHE A 199 3.65 27.00 8.93
N LEU A 200 4.30 27.86 9.66
CA LEU A 200 4.17 29.28 9.47
C LEU A 200 5.26 29.74 8.49
N THR A 201 4.85 30.13 7.29
CA THR A 201 5.80 30.69 6.29
C THR A 201 5.60 32.20 6.21
N PHE A 202 6.72 32.88 6.19
CA PHE A 202 6.73 34.30 5.97
C PHE A 202 6.68 34.57 4.45
N THR A 203 5.60 35.21 3.98
CA THR A 203 5.33 35.40 2.56
C THR A 203 5.70 36.81 2.04
N GLY A 204 6.04 37.71 2.93
CA GLY A 204 6.46 39.07 2.57
C GLY A 204 6.06 40.13 3.61
N PHE A 205 6.50 41.37 3.37
CA PHE A 205 6.06 42.54 4.08
C PHE A 205 5.25 43.43 3.15
N GLU A 206 4.11 43.92 3.65
CA GLU A 206 3.40 45.00 3.02
C GLU A 206 3.41 46.21 3.98
N ARG A 207 3.81 47.35 3.46
CA ARG A 207 3.74 48.60 4.23
C ARG A 207 2.32 49.17 4.13
N VAL A 208 1.61 49.15 5.22
CA VAL A 208 0.33 49.87 5.32
C VAL A 208 0.67 51.32 5.60
N ASN A 209 0.38 52.21 4.65
CA ASN A 209 0.40 53.66 4.88
C ASN A 209 -0.93 54.05 5.52
N GLU A 210 -0.88 54.65 6.70
CA GLU A 210 -2.02 55.34 7.35
C GLU A 210 -2.32 56.62 6.62
#